data_54aea08fd72999b2fbb9960defb0a935
#
_entry.id   54aea08fd72999b2fbb9960defb0a935
#
_cell.length_a   1.000
_cell.length_b   1.000
_cell.length_c   1.000
_cell.angle_alpha   90.00
_cell.angle_beta   90.00
_cell.angle_gamma   90.00
#
_symmetry.space_group_name_H-M   'P 1'
#
loop_
_entity.id
_entity.type
_entity.pdbx_description
1 polymer ?
#
loop_
_entity_poly.entity_id
_entity_poly.type
_entity_poly.pdbx_seq_one_letter_code
_entity_poly.pdbx_strand_id
1 'polypeptide(L)'
;VSEIPEPATAEELMRSRFEAFKRADAAWLERTWHPSTRPETLDLSDNPRWRGLQIVDRVAGGVGDTDGVVEFRATYIENGELGVLHERSRFVREDGRWFYLDGELHDAGH
;
A
#
# COMPACT_ATOMS: atom_id res chain seq x y z
N VAL A 1 15.97 -1.97 18.35
CA VAL A 1 15.18 -2.41 17.20
C VAL A 1 13.94 -1.56 17.10
N SER A 2 13.78 -0.89 16.01
CA SER A 2 12.57 -0.12 15.81
C SER A 2 11.50 -1.02 15.21
N GLU A 3 10.37 -1.07 15.86
CA GLU A 3 9.22 -1.78 15.34
C GLU A 3 8.31 -0.78 14.65
N ILE A 4 7.73 -1.20 13.53
CA ILE A 4 6.73 -0.40 12.87
C ILE A 4 5.46 -0.52 13.70
N PRO A 5 4.90 0.60 14.20
CA PRO A 5 3.69 0.52 15.01
C PRO A 5 2.52 0.00 14.17
N GLU A 6 1.58 -0.69 14.82
CA GLU A 6 0.40 -1.18 14.14
C GLU A 6 -0.42 0.02 13.63
N PRO A 7 -0.70 0.07 12.34
CA PRO A 7 -1.51 1.15 11.80
C PRO A 7 -2.92 1.16 12.39
N ALA A 8 -3.41 2.33 12.75
CA ALA A 8 -4.74 2.47 13.32
C ALA A 8 -5.81 2.69 12.25
N THR A 9 -5.41 3.06 11.04
CA THR A 9 -6.33 3.36 9.95
C THR A 9 -5.80 2.76 8.65
N ALA A 10 -6.69 2.65 7.67
CA ALA A 10 -6.31 2.17 6.34
C ALA A 10 -5.27 3.08 5.70
N GLU A 11 -5.41 4.40 5.88
CA GLU A 11 -4.42 5.34 5.34
C GLU A 11 -3.05 5.14 5.97
N GLU A 12 -3.00 4.95 7.27
CA GLU A 12 -1.71 4.71 7.94
C GLU A 12 -1.07 3.43 7.42
N LEU A 13 -1.88 2.40 7.19
CA LEU A 13 -1.36 1.17 6.60
C LEU A 13 -0.81 1.44 5.20
N MET A 14 -1.55 2.18 4.37
CA MET A 14 -1.10 2.50 3.03
C MET A 14 0.25 3.21 3.05
N ARG A 15 0.39 4.21 3.92
CA ARG A 15 1.65 4.95 4.03
C ARG A 15 2.79 4.05 4.48
N SER A 16 2.53 3.14 5.42
CA SER A 16 3.56 2.21 5.88
C SER A 16 3.99 1.25 4.78
N ARG A 17 3.04 0.80 3.95
CA ARG A 17 3.34 -0.07 2.83
C ARG A 17 4.15 0.65 1.75
N PHE A 18 3.85 1.94 1.52
CA PHE A 18 4.64 2.74 0.59
C PHE A 18 6.10 2.83 1.05
N GLU A 19 6.32 3.09 2.35
CA GLU A 19 7.67 3.13 2.89
C GLU A 19 8.35 1.76 2.79
N ALA A 20 7.58 0.68 2.96
CA ALA A 20 8.12 -0.66 2.82
C ALA A 20 8.57 -0.93 1.38
N PHE A 21 7.80 -0.48 0.39
CA PHE A 21 8.22 -0.58 -1.00
C PHE A 21 9.50 0.21 -1.27
N LYS A 22 9.61 1.41 -0.69
CA LYS A 22 10.82 2.23 -0.85
C LYS A 22 12.05 1.51 -0.29
N ARG A 23 11.91 0.78 0.81
CA ARG A 23 13.00 0.09 1.47
C ARG A 23 13.15 -1.37 1.02
N ALA A 24 12.28 -1.82 0.13
CA ALA A 24 12.20 -3.22 -0.28
C ALA A 24 12.02 -4.16 0.92
N ASP A 25 11.14 -3.77 1.84
CA ASP A 25 10.83 -4.54 3.05
C ASP A 25 9.73 -5.56 2.72
N ALA A 26 10.13 -6.68 2.17
CA ALA A 26 9.19 -7.72 1.76
C ALA A 26 8.42 -8.29 2.95
N ALA A 27 9.07 -8.41 4.11
CA ALA A 27 8.43 -8.99 5.29
C ALA A 27 7.21 -8.17 5.72
N TRP A 28 7.33 -6.83 5.75
CA TRP A 28 6.20 -5.98 6.11
C TRP A 28 5.09 -6.05 5.06
N LEU A 29 5.45 -6.07 3.78
CA LEU A 29 4.46 -6.15 2.71
C LEU A 29 3.68 -7.46 2.77
N GLU A 30 4.36 -8.57 3.01
CA GLU A 30 3.71 -9.88 3.14
C GLU A 30 2.84 -9.94 4.39
N ARG A 31 3.34 -9.45 5.52
CA ARG A 31 2.61 -9.47 6.77
C ARG A 31 1.32 -8.65 6.71
N THR A 32 1.34 -7.54 5.97
CA THR A 32 0.19 -6.65 5.89
C THR A 32 -0.71 -6.93 4.67
N TRP A 33 -0.42 -7.95 3.91
CA TRP A 33 -1.24 -8.37 2.78
C TRP A 33 -2.19 -9.44 3.25
N HIS A 34 -3.50 -9.26 3.01
CA HIS A 34 -4.49 -10.21 3.49
C HIS A 34 -4.22 -11.60 2.91
N PRO A 35 -4.30 -12.67 3.72
CA PRO A 35 -3.97 -14.01 3.24
C PRO A 35 -4.79 -14.48 2.04
N SER A 36 -6.03 -14.00 1.91
CA SER A 36 -6.90 -14.42 0.81
C SER A 36 -6.39 -13.97 -0.56
N THR A 37 -5.57 -12.90 -0.62
CA THR A 37 -5.10 -12.35 -1.88
C THR A 37 -3.57 -12.26 -1.95
N ARG A 38 -2.89 -12.62 -0.86
CA ARG A 38 -1.43 -12.53 -0.81
C ARG A 38 -0.79 -13.52 -1.77
N PRO A 39 0.17 -13.08 -2.61
CA PRO A 39 0.88 -14.00 -3.49
C PRO A 39 1.75 -14.97 -2.68
N GLU A 40 2.03 -16.14 -3.25
CA GLU A 40 2.88 -17.12 -2.58
C GLU A 40 4.28 -16.58 -2.33
N THR A 41 4.82 -15.87 -3.31
CA THR A 41 6.12 -15.20 -3.21
C THR A 41 5.99 -13.77 -3.66
N LEU A 42 6.63 -12.88 -2.91
CA LEU A 42 6.69 -11.47 -3.27
C LEU A 42 8.08 -11.17 -3.82
N ASP A 43 8.14 -10.86 -5.10
CA ASP A 43 9.40 -10.56 -5.78
C ASP A 43 9.52 -9.06 -6.00
N LEU A 44 10.51 -8.45 -5.38
CA LEU A 44 10.76 -7.02 -5.49
C LEU A 44 11.94 -6.68 -6.39
N SER A 45 12.39 -7.65 -7.21
CA SER A 45 13.55 -7.43 -8.08
C SER A 45 13.31 -6.34 -9.12
N ASP A 46 12.07 -6.17 -9.56
CA ASP A 46 11.71 -5.13 -10.54
C ASP A 46 11.12 -3.90 -9.87
N ASN A 47 11.29 -3.78 -8.55
CA ASN A 47 10.72 -2.67 -7.79
C ASN A 47 11.39 -1.35 -8.21
N PRO A 48 10.62 -0.36 -8.68
CA PRO A 48 11.21 0.92 -9.06
C PRO A 48 11.63 1.72 -7.83
N ARG A 49 12.24 2.87 -8.05
CA ARG A 49 12.64 3.76 -6.98
C ARG A 49 11.47 4.69 -6.64
N TRP A 50 10.77 4.38 -5.57
CA TRP A 50 9.62 5.17 -5.15
C TRP A 50 10.07 6.51 -4.58
N ARG A 51 9.37 7.58 -4.95
CA ARG A 51 9.74 8.95 -4.58
C ARG A 51 8.73 9.63 -3.67
N GLY A 52 7.45 9.55 -4.01
CA GLY A 52 6.45 10.26 -3.24
C GLY A 52 5.09 9.61 -3.30
N LEU A 53 4.27 9.91 -2.30
CA LEU A 53 2.92 9.37 -2.17
C LEU A 53 1.96 10.52 -1.97
N GLN A 54 0.88 10.54 -2.75
CA GLN A 54 -0.21 11.49 -2.59
C GLN A 54 -1.51 10.72 -2.38
N ILE A 55 -2.17 10.96 -1.26
CA ILE A 55 -3.49 10.40 -1.01
C ILE A 55 -4.52 11.26 -1.73
N VAL A 56 -5.31 10.66 -2.59
CA VAL A 56 -6.30 11.37 -3.42
C VAL A 56 -7.68 11.30 -2.81
N ASP A 57 -8.05 10.13 -2.29
CA ASP A 57 -9.39 9.93 -1.73
C ASP A 57 -9.36 8.84 -0.67
N ARG A 58 -10.29 8.93 0.27
CA ARG A 58 -10.46 7.93 1.32
C ARG A 58 -11.93 7.70 1.54
N VAL A 59 -12.32 6.42 1.69
CA VAL A 59 -13.68 6.06 2.06
C VAL A 59 -13.58 5.12 3.24
N ALA A 60 -14.23 5.47 4.37
CA ALA A 60 -14.14 4.69 5.61
C ALA A 60 -12.67 4.46 6.01
N GLY A 61 -12.37 3.35 6.64
CA GLY A 61 -10.99 3.00 7.01
C GLY A 61 -10.46 3.70 8.23
N GLY A 62 -11.32 4.37 9.00
CA GLY A 62 -10.90 5.04 10.24
C GLY A 62 -10.89 4.09 11.42
N VAL A 63 -10.52 4.64 12.57
CA VAL A 63 -10.53 3.88 13.81
C VAL A 63 -11.96 3.41 14.08
N GLY A 64 -12.13 2.10 14.29
CA GLY A 64 -13.46 1.53 14.51
C GLY A 64 -14.11 0.97 13.26
N ASP A 65 -13.59 1.27 12.08
CA ASP A 65 -14.12 0.70 10.83
C ASP A 65 -13.50 -0.67 10.59
N THR A 66 -14.20 -1.51 9.82
CA THR A 66 -13.72 -2.85 9.48
C THR A 66 -13.24 -2.95 8.04
N ASP A 67 -13.52 -1.94 7.23
CA ASP A 67 -13.02 -1.88 5.86
C ASP A 67 -12.77 -0.43 5.48
N GLY A 68 -12.05 -0.24 4.40
CA GLY A 68 -11.77 1.09 3.91
C GLY A 68 -11.18 1.05 2.52
N VAL A 69 -11.23 2.21 1.87
CA VAL A 69 -10.66 2.41 0.54
C VAL A 69 -9.72 3.60 0.61
N VAL A 70 -8.56 3.46 -0.01
CA VAL A 70 -7.61 4.57 -0.15
C VAL A 70 -7.21 4.64 -1.61
N GLU A 71 -7.45 5.79 -2.21
CA GLU A 71 -6.99 6.06 -3.57
C GLU A 71 -5.77 6.95 -3.48
N PHE A 72 -4.74 6.62 -4.25
CA PHE A 72 -3.47 7.33 -4.15
C PHE A 72 -2.75 7.39 -5.48
N ARG A 73 -1.82 8.32 -5.57
CA ARG A 73 -0.83 8.39 -6.64
C ARG A 73 0.54 8.25 -6.02
N ALA A 74 1.33 7.35 -6.57
CA ALA A 74 2.71 7.14 -6.10
C ALA A 74 3.64 7.43 -7.27
N THR A 75 4.62 8.30 -7.04
CA THR A 75 5.59 8.63 -8.07
C THR A 75 6.85 7.79 -7.89
N TYR A 76 7.45 7.41 -8.99
CA TYR A 76 8.64 6.59 -8.98
C TYR A 76 9.54 6.96 -10.15
N ILE A 77 10.80 6.54 -10.05
CA ILE A 77 11.76 6.67 -11.14
C ILE A 77 12.18 5.28 -11.58
N GLU A 78 12.12 5.03 -12.88
CA GLU A 78 12.52 3.76 -13.47
C GLU A 78 13.24 4.06 -14.77
N ASN A 79 14.45 3.55 -14.92
CA ASN A 79 15.29 3.79 -16.11
C ASN A 79 15.48 5.29 -16.39
N GLY A 80 15.58 6.09 -15.32
CA GLY A 80 15.79 7.53 -15.47
C GLY A 80 14.53 8.31 -15.78
N GLU A 81 13.38 7.66 -15.87
CA GLU A 81 12.12 8.34 -16.19
C GLU A 81 11.18 8.34 -14.99
N LEU A 82 10.47 9.45 -14.86
CA LEU A 82 9.47 9.60 -13.79
C LEU A 82 8.16 8.96 -14.22
N GLY A 83 7.60 8.12 -13.35
CA GLY A 83 6.32 7.49 -13.57
C GLY A 83 5.38 7.74 -12.42
N VAL A 84 4.10 7.50 -12.66
CA VAL A 84 3.05 7.64 -11.64
C VAL A 84 2.19 6.39 -11.64
N LEU A 85 2.06 5.79 -10.46
CA LEU A 85 1.10 4.71 -10.25
C LEU A 85 -0.13 5.31 -9.58
N HIS A 86 -1.30 5.12 -10.17
CA HIS A 86 -2.56 5.59 -9.61
C HIS A 86 -3.41 4.37 -9.31
N GLU A 87 -3.73 4.15 -8.04
CA GLU A 87 -4.45 2.96 -7.62
C GLU A 87 -5.51 3.32 -6.60
N ARG A 88 -6.64 2.60 -6.65
CA ARG A 88 -7.68 2.66 -5.62
C ARG A 88 -7.68 1.31 -4.93
N SER A 89 -7.24 1.30 -3.67
CA SER A 89 -6.97 0.06 -2.93
C SER A 89 -8.02 -0.18 -1.86
N ARG A 90 -8.35 -1.46 -1.65
CA ARG A 90 -9.26 -1.86 -0.59
C ARG A 90 -8.47 -2.46 0.56
N PHE A 91 -8.92 -2.13 1.77
CA PHE A 91 -8.31 -2.59 3.01
C PHE A 91 -9.39 -3.17 3.91
N VAL A 92 -9.00 -4.16 4.69
CA VAL A 92 -9.91 -4.78 5.66
C VAL A 92 -9.21 -4.85 7.01
N ARG A 93 -10.01 -4.82 8.07
CA ARG A 93 -9.50 -4.93 9.43
C ARG A 93 -10.01 -6.23 10.04
N GLU A 94 -9.08 -7.09 10.46
CA GLU A 94 -9.40 -8.37 11.10
C GLU A 94 -8.52 -8.53 12.33
N ASP A 95 -9.12 -8.99 13.40
CA ASP A 95 -8.42 -9.20 14.66
C ASP A 95 -7.64 -7.96 15.11
N GLY A 96 -8.23 -6.79 14.89
CA GLY A 96 -7.64 -5.52 15.28
C GLY A 96 -6.52 -5.03 14.40
N ARG A 97 -6.27 -5.67 13.26
CA ARG A 97 -5.18 -5.30 12.35
C ARG A 97 -5.72 -4.97 10.96
N TRP A 98 -5.15 -3.93 10.36
CA TRP A 98 -5.47 -3.58 8.99
C TRP A 98 -4.63 -4.39 8.02
N PHE A 99 -5.27 -4.82 6.92
CA PHE A 99 -4.61 -5.56 5.84
C PHE A 99 -4.96 -4.93 4.50
N TYR A 100 -3.97 -4.91 3.60
CA TYR A 100 -4.23 -4.61 2.20
C TYR A 100 -4.93 -5.83 1.58
N LEU A 101 -6.06 -5.60 0.93
CA LEU A 101 -6.81 -6.69 0.31
C LEU A 101 -6.48 -6.79 -1.18
N ASP A 102 -6.82 -5.75 -1.93
CA ASP A 102 -6.53 -5.68 -3.36
C ASP A 102 -6.62 -4.23 -3.81
N GLY A 103 -6.37 -4.01 -5.09
CA GLY A 103 -6.45 -2.67 -5.64
C GLY A 103 -6.80 -2.70 -7.11
N GLU A 104 -7.30 -1.57 -7.58
CA GLU A 104 -7.63 -1.36 -8.98
C GLU A 104 -6.75 -0.23 -9.50
N LEU A 105 -5.99 -0.53 -10.53
CA LEU A 105 -5.12 0.46 -11.17
C LEU A 105 -5.94 1.36 -12.06
N HIS A 106 -5.69 2.66 -11.98
CA HIS A 106 -6.28 3.64 -12.85
C HIS A 106 -5.23 4.11 -13.84
N ASP A 107 -5.59 4.07 -15.11
CA ASP A 107 -4.68 4.47 -16.16
C ASP A 107 -4.60 5.99 -16.20
N ALA A 108 -3.47 6.55 -15.79
CA ALA A 108 -3.29 7.98 -15.72
C ALA A 108 -3.18 8.65 -17.08
N GLY A 109 -3.05 7.87 -18.13
CA GLY A 109 -2.90 8.40 -19.48
C GLY A 109 -4.22 8.69 -20.19
N HIS A 110 -5.33 8.45 -19.53
CA HIS A 110 -6.65 8.58 -20.19
C HIS A 110 -7.63 9.33 -19.37
#